data_aad6dabf6cfef3017a142e71fdbe9f77
#
_entry.id   aad6dabf6cfef3017a142e71fdbe9f77
#
_cell.length_a   1.000
_cell.length_b   1.000
_cell.length_c   1.000
_cell.angle_alpha   90.00
_cell.angle_beta   90.00
_cell.angle_gamma   90.00
#
_symmetry.space_group_name_H-M   'P 1'
#
loop_
_entity.id
_entity.type
_entity.pdbx_description
1 polymer ?
#
loop_
_entity_poly.entity_id
_entity_poly.type
_entity_poly.pdbx_seq_one_letter_code
_entity_poly.pdbx_strand_id
1 'polypeptide(L)'
;ELSNLKTLSNIELLFRFYNVYLDSTEKQHQESFDTFSKWAQIILQDFNEIDRYLINPKHVFDYLHEIQKINTNHWSIEKNQSDFTKRYLKFWSQLNHFYDQFSNTLISSGVGYQGLIYREAVENIENYIQANETKQHIFLGFNALNTAESTIIQELLQNEMASVYWDIDNHFTTSKIHNASHFINSHKASWNYYKTNPFHWFSNNYTDKKDIQVIGVPQNIGQAKVIGELLSELKETNNLANTSVVLGDETLLIPVLNSLPQNIGTLNITMGFPLKDTPLTSLFQKLFELHAQEKSAFYFKDIISILSHQYIRPLFQQPQKNNADDLIAHIQQHNLVFVTKSKLLSLTEENESIISLLFGSWNNNPETAISNILSLIIAIKNNFSSKKENALALEYLYRFNEVFNMLFDLNSKHNAIS
;
A
#
# COMPACT_ATOMS: atom_id res chain seq x y z
N GLU A 1 17.68 9.71 -14.76
CA GLU A 1 18.40 10.65 -15.65
C GLU A 1 17.55 11.88 -16.01
N LEU A 2 16.22 11.76 -16.12
CA LEU A 2 15.31 12.90 -16.35
C LEU A 2 15.03 13.70 -15.09
N SER A 3 15.09 13.09 -13.93
CA SER A 3 14.96 13.73 -12.63
C SER A 3 16.04 13.22 -11.68
N ASN A 4 16.54 14.10 -10.82
CA ASN A 4 17.51 13.78 -9.78
C ASN A 4 16.82 13.44 -8.43
N LEU A 5 15.50 13.52 -8.38
CA LEU A 5 14.74 13.24 -7.17
C LEU A 5 14.67 11.74 -6.89
N LYS A 6 14.83 11.37 -5.62
CA LYS A 6 14.65 9.99 -5.14
C LYS A 6 13.24 9.82 -4.60
N THR A 7 12.59 8.71 -4.95
CA THR A 7 11.25 8.40 -4.45
C THR A 7 11.28 8.12 -2.95
N LEU A 8 10.35 8.71 -2.22
CA LEU A 8 10.09 8.43 -0.81
C LEU A 8 8.89 7.49 -0.63
N SER A 9 8.87 6.80 0.50
CA SER A 9 7.70 6.04 0.92
C SER A 9 6.54 6.97 1.32
N ASN A 10 5.30 6.50 1.16
CA ASN A 10 4.11 7.28 1.56
C ASN A 10 4.14 7.67 3.05
N ILE A 11 4.70 6.81 3.90
CA ILE A 11 4.83 7.08 5.33
C ILE A 11 5.80 8.24 5.56
N GLU A 12 6.97 8.22 4.93
CA GLU A 12 7.95 9.32 5.07
C GLU A 12 7.41 10.64 4.49
N LEU A 13 6.70 10.59 3.37
CA LEU A 13 6.01 11.76 2.80
C LEU A 13 5.01 12.37 3.79
N LEU A 14 4.26 11.52 4.51
CA LEU A 14 3.29 11.96 5.51
C LEU A 14 3.96 12.70 6.68
N PHE A 15 5.09 12.19 7.19
CA PHE A 15 5.86 12.85 8.25
C PHE A 15 6.43 14.20 7.79
N ARG A 16 6.99 14.26 6.58
CA ARG A 16 7.50 15.50 6.01
C ARG A 16 6.39 16.53 5.77
N PHE A 17 5.23 16.07 5.30
CA PHE A 17 4.08 16.94 5.12
C PHE A 17 3.55 17.46 6.46
N TYR A 18 3.61 16.66 7.52
CA TYR A 18 3.26 17.12 8.86
C TYR A 18 4.16 18.27 9.33
N ASN A 19 5.46 18.21 9.10
CA ASN A 19 6.36 19.31 9.41
C ASN A 19 5.99 20.59 8.66
N VAL A 20 5.74 20.49 7.34
CA VAL A 20 5.27 21.64 6.54
C VAL A 20 3.93 22.19 7.08
N TYR A 21 3.02 21.30 7.46
CA TYR A 21 1.74 21.69 8.09
C TYR A 21 1.95 22.45 9.41
N LEU A 22 2.84 21.98 10.28
CA LEU A 22 3.16 22.63 11.55
C LEU A 22 3.79 24.02 11.33
N ASP A 23 4.72 24.13 10.38
CA ASP A 23 5.40 25.41 10.05
C ASP A 23 4.44 26.42 9.43
N SER A 24 3.42 25.96 8.70
CA SER A 24 2.45 26.79 7.98
C SER A 24 1.16 27.09 8.79
N THR A 25 1.01 26.47 9.96
CA THR A 25 -0.23 26.57 10.75
C THR A 25 0.05 27.17 12.14
N GLU A 26 -0.79 28.14 12.55
CA GLU A 26 -0.68 28.75 13.88
C GLU A 26 -0.83 27.69 14.99
N LYS A 27 0.02 27.71 16.03
CA LYS A 27 0.08 26.72 17.11
C LYS A 27 -1.29 26.34 17.71
N GLN A 28 -2.18 27.32 17.88
CA GLN A 28 -3.52 27.12 18.44
C GLN A 28 -4.47 26.32 17.52
N HIS A 29 -4.11 26.18 16.24
CA HIS A 29 -4.92 25.48 15.23
C HIS A 29 -4.22 24.21 14.72
N GLN A 30 -3.05 23.88 15.25
CA GLN A 30 -2.33 22.66 14.88
C GLN A 30 -3.06 21.43 15.42
N GLU A 31 -3.23 20.45 14.56
CA GLU A 31 -3.80 19.15 14.91
C GLU A 31 -2.68 18.18 15.33
N SER A 32 -3.04 17.19 16.13
CA SER A 32 -2.14 16.08 16.41
C SER A 32 -1.85 15.29 15.13
N PHE A 33 -0.73 14.58 15.09
CA PHE A 33 -0.35 13.73 13.95
C PHE A 33 -1.44 12.71 13.60
N ASP A 34 -2.11 12.12 14.61
CA ASP A 34 -3.22 11.17 14.39
C ASP A 34 -4.39 11.81 13.64
N THR A 35 -4.80 13.03 14.02
CA THR A 35 -5.88 13.74 13.32
C THR A 35 -5.46 14.17 11.93
N PHE A 36 -4.27 14.76 11.81
CA PHE A 36 -3.67 15.18 10.54
C PHE A 36 -3.55 14.02 9.54
N SER A 37 -3.04 12.88 9.96
CA SER A 37 -2.77 11.74 9.08
C SER A 37 -4.03 11.20 8.37
N LYS A 38 -5.21 11.37 8.98
CA LYS A 38 -6.49 10.88 8.43
C LYS A 38 -6.88 11.58 7.12
N TRP A 39 -6.60 12.86 7.01
CA TRP A 39 -6.91 13.62 5.79
C TRP A 39 -5.68 13.87 4.90
N ALA A 40 -4.49 13.97 5.48
CA ALA A 40 -3.27 14.29 4.76
C ALA A 40 -2.89 13.23 3.71
N GLN A 41 -3.20 11.95 3.96
CA GLN A 41 -3.00 10.89 2.97
C GLN A 41 -3.79 11.13 1.69
N ILE A 42 -5.01 11.62 1.80
CA ILE A 42 -5.87 11.95 0.64
C ILE A 42 -5.25 13.12 -0.12
N ILE A 43 -4.84 14.17 0.58
CA ILE A 43 -4.21 15.35 -0.03
C ILE A 43 -2.88 14.99 -0.73
N LEU A 44 -2.06 14.12 -0.13
CA LEU A 44 -0.85 13.62 -0.78
C LEU A 44 -1.14 12.85 -2.07
N GLN A 45 -2.20 12.08 -2.09
CA GLN A 45 -2.66 11.41 -3.30
C GLN A 45 -3.14 12.41 -4.35
N ASP A 46 -3.88 13.44 -3.96
CA ASP A 46 -4.33 14.50 -4.87
C ASP A 46 -3.13 15.29 -5.44
N PHE A 47 -2.15 15.64 -4.61
CA PHE A 47 -0.90 16.28 -5.09
C PHE A 47 -0.18 15.40 -6.12
N ASN A 48 -0.09 14.09 -5.86
CA ASN A 48 0.51 13.15 -6.79
C ASN A 48 -0.24 13.10 -8.13
N GLU A 49 -1.57 13.10 -8.12
CA GLU A 49 -2.37 13.10 -9.36
C GLU A 49 -2.27 14.43 -10.11
N ILE A 50 -2.31 15.57 -9.41
CA ILE A 50 -2.11 16.90 -10.01
C ILE A 50 -0.79 16.94 -10.80
N ASP A 51 0.28 16.40 -10.22
CA ASP A 51 1.60 16.39 -10.87
C ASP A 51 1.70 15.37 -12.00
N ARG A 52 1.17 14.16 -11.83
CA ARG A 52 1.15 13.13 -12.90
C ARG A 52 0.39 13.59 -14.15
N TYR A 53 -0.67 14.36 -13.96
CA TYR A 53 -1.46 14.90 -15.06
C TYR A 53 -1.04 16.31 -15.49
N LEU A 54 0.06 16.85 -14.93
CA LEU A 54 0.59 18.19 -15.23
C LEU A 54 -0.45 19.30 -15.10
N ILE A 55 -1.41 19.13 -14.21
CA ILE A 55 -2.46 20.12 -13.98
C ILE A 55 -1.83 21.31 -13.24
N ASN A 56 -2.30 22.52 -13.53
CA ASN A 56 -1.88 23.71 -12.78
C ASN A 56 -2.49 23.67 -11.36
N PRO A 57 -1.67 23.52 -10.30
CA PRO A 57 -2.15 23.35 -8.93
C PRO A 57 -3.02 24.54 -8.47
N LYS A 58 -2.57 25.76 -8.77
CA LYS A 58 -3.27 26.98 -8.40
C LYS A 58 -4.70 27.01 -8.98
N HIS A 59 -4.87 26.66 -10.24
CA HIS A 59 -6.22 26.67 -10.85
C HIS A 59 -7.15 25.66 -10.17
N VAL A 60 -6.65 24.48 -9.78
CA VAL A 60 -7.44 23.47 -9.09
C VAL A 60 -7.86 23.95 -7.70
N PHE A 61 -6.91 24.45 -6.92
CA PHE A 61 -7.18 24.83 -5.54
C PHE A 61 -8.02 26.10 -5.45
N ASP A 62 -7.81 27.07 -6.33
CA ASP A 62 -8.65 28.27 -6.43
C ASP A 62 -10.11 27.87 -6.80
N TYR A 63 -10.28 26.97 -7.76
CA TYR A 63 -11.60 26.47 -8.16
C TYR A 63 -12.30 25.71 -7.03
N LEU A 64 -11.59 24.84 -6.33
CA LEU A 64 -12.13 24.12 -5.18
C LEU A 64 -12.53 25.07 -4.05
N HIS A 65 -11.70 26.07 -3.75
CA HIS A 65 -12.02 27.10 -2.75
C HIS A 65 -13.32 27.85 -3.11
N GLU A 66 -13.47 28.31 -4.36
CA GLU A 66 -14.67 29.04 -4.80
C GLU A 66 -15.93 28.15 -4.77
N ILE A 67 -15.84 26.87 -5.17
CA ILE A 67 -16.96 25.92 -5.04
C ILE A 67 -17.38 25.77 -3.57
N GLN A 68 -16.43 25.57 -2.66
CA GLN A 68 -16.73 25.40 -1.24
C GLN A 68 -17.34 26.69 -0.65
N LYS A 69 -16.90 27.84 -1.10
CA LYS A 69 -17.47 29.13 -0.71
C LYS A 69 -18.92 29.29 -1.20
N ILE A 70 -19.22 28.89 -2.44
CA ILE A 70 -20.56 28.87 -3.00
C ILE A 70 -21.48 27.94 -2.20
N ASN A 71 -21.04 26.69 -1.98
CA ASN A 71 -21.80 25.68 -1.23
C ASN A 71 -22.10 26.17 0.19
N THR A 72 -21.13 26.74 0.87
CA THR A 72 -21.27 27.21 2.25
C THR A 72 -22.22 28.42 2.33
N ASN A 73 -22.16 29.33 1.37
CA ASN A 73 -23.04 30.51 1.33
C ASN A 73 -24.47 30.16 0.92
N HIS A 74 -24.66 29.13 0.08
CA HIS A 74 -25.99 28.73 -0.39
C HIS A 74 -26.83 28.04 0.70
N TRP A 75 -26.16 27.33 1.63
CA TRP A 75 -26.84 26.57 2.70
C TRP A 75 -26.87 27.31 4.04
N SER A 76 -26.16 28.43 4.21
CA SER A 76 -26.19 29.22 5.45
C SER A 76 -27.38 30.20 5.44
N ILE A 77 -28.38 29.89 6.26
CA ILE A 77 -29.54 30.75 6.50
C ILE A 77 -29.15 31.99 7.35
N GLU A 78 -28.02 31.93 8.04
CA GLU A 78 -27.53 33.00 8.92
C GLU A 78 -26.49 33.90 8.23
N LYS A 79 -26.61 35.23 8.39
CA LYS A 79 -25.65 36.22 7.86
C LYS A 79 -24.24 36.13 8.48
N ASN A 80 -24.08 35.47 9.63
CA ASN A 80 -22.80 35.27 10.30
C ASN A 80 -22.35 33.80 10.15
N GLN A 81 -21.25 33.60 9.43
CA GLN A 81 -20.61 32.28 9.32
C GLN A 81 -20.15 31.81 10.71
N SER A 82 -20.42 30.55 11.04
CA SER A 82 -19.91 29.92 12.26
C SER A 82 -18.38 29.84 12.21
N ASP A 83 -17.74 29.74 13.37
CA ASP A 83 -16.27 29.56 13.44
C ASP A 83 -15.80 28.25 12.78
N PHE A 84 -16.67 27.25 12.74
CA PHE A 84 -16.43 26.02 11.99
C PHE A 84 -16.37 26.29 10.48
N THR A 85 -17.32 27.02 9.95
CA THR A 85 -17.37 27.40 8.54
C THR A 85 -16.15 28.21 8.11
N LYS A 86 -15.73 29.17 8.94
CA LYS A 86 -14.52 29.97 8.67
C LYS A 86 -13.26 29.11 8.63
N ARG A 87 -13.10 28.16 9.58
CA ARG A 87 -11.97 27.23 9.61
C ARG A 87 -11.96 26.30 8.40
N TYR A 88 -13.12 25.80 8.01
CA TYR A 88 -13.29 24.96 6.83
C TYR A 88 -12.86 25.69 5.54
N LEU A 89 -13.33 26.93 5.31
CA LEU A 89 -12.93 27.72 4.15
C LEU A 89 -11.43 28.12 4.20
N LYS A 90 -10.90 28.42 5.40
CA LYS A 90 -9.47 28.69 5.58
C LYS A 90 -8.62 27.48 5.16
N PHE A 91 -9.01 26.27 5.53
CA PHE A 91 -8.30 25.03 5.10
C PHE A 91 -8.23 24.96 3.57
N TRP A 92 -9.33 25.11 2.86
CA TRP A 92 -9.36 25.05 1.39
C TRP A 92 -8.49 26.14 0.74
N SER A 93 -8.46 27.33 1.31
CA SER A 93 -7.62 28.43 0.81
C SER A 93 -6.11 28.18 1.05
N GLN A 94 -5.76 27.32 1.98
CA GLN A 94 -4.36 27.00 2.31
C GLN A 94 -3.79 25.84 1.47
N LEU A 95 -4.60 25.07 0.74
CA LEU A 95 -4.13 23.89 0.01
C LEU A 95 -3.05 24.21 -1.03
N ASN A 96 -3.19 25.33 -1.76
CA ASN A 96 -2.14 25.74 -2.70
C ASN A 96 -0.84 26.07 -1.98
N HIS A 97 -0.91 26.75 -0.83
CA HIS A 97 0.27 27.06 -0.03
C HIS A 97 0.96 25.78 0.51
N PHE A 98 0.17 24.80 0.98
CA PHE A 98 0.71 23.52 1.41
C PHE A 98 1.40 22.77 0.25
N TYR A 99 0.77 22.76 -0.93
CA TYR A 99 1.36 22.16 -2.12
C TYR A 99 2.70 22.81 -2.46
N ASP A 100 2.75 24.15 -2.57
CA ASP A 100 3.95 24.90 -2.95
C ASP A 100 5.08 24.69 -1.93
N GLN A 101 4.78 24.81 -0.63
CA GLN A 101 5.78 24.61 0.43
C GLN A 101 6.29 23.18 0.49
N PHE A 102 5.38 22.21 0.36
CA PHE A 102 5.76 20.81 0.39
C PHE A 102 6.61 20.41 -0.81
N SER A 103 6.18 20.76 -2.02
CA SER A 103 6.93 20.47 -3.25
C SER A 103 8.32 21.10 -3.24
N ASN A 104 8.44 22.38 -2.83
CA ASN A 104 9.72 23.07 -2.71
C ASN A 104 10.63 22.42 -1.66
N THR A 105 10.09 21.99 -0.52
CA THR A 105 10.84 21.30 0.52
C THR A 105 11.38 19.96 0.03
N LEU A 106 10.57 19.21 -0.72
CA LEU A 106 10.98 17.94 -1.29
C LEU A 106 12.06 18.12 -2.36
N ILE A 107 11.87 19.03 -3.31
CA ILE A 107 12.83 19.32 -4.38
C ILE A 107 14.17 19.76 -3.79
N SER A 108 14.17 20.67 -2.83
CA SER A 108 15.39 21.14 -2.17
C SER A 108 16.15 20.05 -1.41
N SER A 109 15.43 19.01 -0.97
CA SER A 109 16.00 17.83 -0.31
C SER A 109 16.41 16.72 -1.28
N GLY A 110 16.21 16.90 -2.59
CA GLY A 110 16.52 15.89 -3.61
C GLY A 110 15.62 14.64 -3.57
N VAL A 111 14.39 14.79 -3.10
CA VAL A 111 13.41 13.68 -2.94
C VAL A 111 12.04 14.09 -3.44
N GLY A 112 11.16 13.10 -3.71
CA GLY A 112 9.81 13.39 -4.16
C GLY A 112 8.86 12.20 -4.10
N TYR A 113 7.58 12.47 -4.27
CA TYR A 113 6.59 11.47 -4.65
C TYR A 113 6.58 11.30 -6.18
N GLN A 114 5.99 10.23 -6.66
CA GLN A 114 6.08 9.84 -8.07
C GLN A 114 5.63 10.94 -9.03
N GLY A 115 4.50 11.61 -8.76
CA GLY A 115 3.99 12.68 -9.62
C GLY A 115 4.94 13.87 -9.71
N LEU A 116 5.53 14.29 -8.57
CA LEU A 116 6.51 15.38 -8.54
C LEU A 116 7.75 15.04 -9.38
N ILE A 117 8.24 13.80 -9.27
CA ILE A 117 9.35 13.30 -10.07
C ILE A 117 9.00 13.34 -11.57
N TYR A 118 7.76 12.96 -11.92
CA TYR A 118 7.29 13.01 -13.31
C TYR A 118 7.18 14.43 -13.85
N ARG A 119 6.65 15.37 -13.04
CA ARG A 119 6.58 16.80 -13.42
C ARG A 119 7.97 17.36 -13.66
N GLU A 120 8.93 17.14 -12.73
CA GLU A 120 10.30 17.56 -12.89
C GLU A 120 10.96 16.92 -14.12
N ALA A 121 10.68 15.66 -14.38
CA ALA A 121 11.19 14.97 -15.58
C ALA A 121 10.69 15.62 -16.88
N VAL A 122 9.43 16.05 -16.93
CA VAL A 122 8.88 16.80 -18.07
C VAL A 122 9.53 18.17 -18.21
N GLU A 123 9.72 18.88 -17.10
CA GLU A 123 10.37 20.19 -17.11
C GLU A 123 11.84 20.13 -17.57
N ASN A 124 12.50 19.00 -17.37
CA ASN A 124 13.90 18.77 -17.76
C ASN A 124 14.07 18.00 -19.07
N ILE A 125 13.02 17.67 -19.78
CA ILE A 125 13.08 16.80 -20.98
C ILE A 125 13.97 17.38 -22.09
N GLU A 126 13.91 18.69 -22.31
CA GLU A 126 14.73 19.37 -23.31
C GLU A 126 16.24 19.26 -23.01
N ASN A 127 16.62 19.44 -21.77
CA ASN A 127 18.01 19.28 -21.32
C ASN A 127 18.49 17.83 -21.50
N TYR A 128 17.59 16.87 -21.21
CA TYR A 128 17.88 15.46 -21.42
C TYR A 128 18.11 15.13 -22.90
N ILE A 129 17.26 15.62 -23.79
CA ILE A 129 17.36 15.43 -25.23
C ILE A 129 18.69 15.97 -25.75
N GLN A 130 19.06 17.22 -25.40
CA GLN A 130 20.32 17.83 -25.78
C GLN A 130 21.55 17.06 -25.28
N ALA A 131 21.48 16.51 -24.07
CA ALA A 131 22.60 15.78 -23.48
C ALA A 131 22.75 14.34 -24.01
N ASN A 132 21.73 13.77 -24.66
CA ASN A 132 21.66 12.37 -25.04
C ASN A 132 21.24 12.16 -26.53
N GLU A 133 21.58 13.03 -27.42
CA GLU A 133 21.14 13.04 -28.85
C GLU A 133 21.33 11.69 -29.57
N THR A 134 22.30 10.88 -29.17
CA THR A 134 22.60 9.58 -29.79
C THR A 134 21.86 8.40 -29.16
N LYS A 135 21.13 8.63 -28.05
CA LYS A 135 20.48 7.58 -27.27
C LYS A 135 19.11 7.26 -27.87
N GLN A 136 18.85 5.98 -28.15
CA GLN A 136 17.58 5.52 -28.68
C GLN A 136 16.76 4.84 -27.59
N HIS A 137 15.46 5.17 -27.51
CA HIS A 137 14.49 4.63 -26.57
C HIS A 137 13.48 3.76 -27.29
N ILE A 138 13.18 2.60 -26.74
CA ILE A 138 12.16 1.70 -27.25
C ILE A 138 11.10 1.48 -26.18
N PHE A 139 9.87 1.91 -26.47
CA PHE A 139 8.72 1.75 -25.57
C PHE A 139 7.86 0.60 -26.07
N LEU A 140 7.60 -0.38 -25.19
CA LEU A 140 6.85 -1.60 -25.51
C LEU A 140 5.68 -1.81 -24.57
N GLY A 141 4.52 -2.20 -25.11
CA GLY A 141 3.41 -2.75 -24.34
C GLY A 141 2.67 -1.77 -23.41
N PHE A 142 2.81 -0.47 -23.64
CA PHE A 142 2.03 0.52 -22.88
C PHE A 142 0.56 0.52 -23.29
N ASN A 143 -0.33 0.91 -22.38
CA ASN A 143 -1.75 1.07 -22.64
C ASN A 143 -2.22 2.45 -22.17
N ALA A 144 -2.65 2.59 -20.91
CA ALA A 144 -2.97 3.88 -20.33
C ALA A 144 -1.69 4.60 -19.91
N LEU A 145 -1.58 5.87 -20.27
CA LEU A 145 -0.48 6.76 -19.87
C LEU A 145 -1.07 7.99 -19.22
N ASN A 146 -0.45 8.46 -18.15
CA ASN A 146 -0.75 9.78 -17.63
C ASN A 146 -0.17 10.88 -18.53
N THR A 147 -0.52 12.14 -18.25
CA THR A 147 -0.09 13.25 -19.10
C THR A 147 1.43 13.41 -19.12
N ALA A 148 2.12 13.26 -17.97
CA ALA A 148 3.57 13.40 -17.90
C ALA A 148 4.28 12.30 -18.73
N GLU A 149 3.89 11.03 -18.56
CA GLU A 149 4.41 9.90 -19.35
C GLU A 149 4.18 10.12 -20.85
N SER A 150 2.96 10.50 -21.21
CA SER A 150 2.61 10.80 -22.62
C SER A 150 3.44 11.94 -23.18
N THR A 151 3.67 13.00 -22.41
CA THR A 151 4.49 14.14 -22.85
C THR A 151 5.93 13.74 -23.09
N ILE A 152 6.55 13.02 -22.13
CA ILE A 152 7.94 12.55 -22.27
C ILE A 152 8.12 11.68 -23.53
N ILE A 153 7.19 10.73 -23.76
CA ILE A 153 7.27 9.84 -24.91
C ILE A 153 7.11 10.65 -26.21
N GLN A 154 6.16 11.58 -26.27
CA GLN A 154 5.95 12.41 -27.45
C GLN A 154 7.14 13.30 -27.77
N GLU A 155 7.77 13.93 -26.77
CA GLU A 155 8.98 14.75 -26.98
C GLU A 155 10.14 13.91 -27.53
N LEU A 156 10.36 12.70 -27.00
CA LEU A 156 11.39 11.80 -27.52
C LEU A 156 11.08 11.31 -28.96
N LEU A 157 9.80 11.06 -29.27
CA LEU A 157 9.38 10.68 -30.63
C LEU A 157 9.58 11.82 -31.65
N GLN A 158 9.27 13.07 -31.25
CA GLN A 158 9.42 14.24 -32.12
C GLN A 158 10.89 14.54 -32.46
N ASN A 159 11.79 14.20 -31.54
CA ASN A 159 13.24 14.35 -31.73
C ASN A 159 13.91 13.08 -32.30
N GLU A 160 13.14 12.15 -32.85
CA GLU A 160 13.61 10.90 -33.43
C GLU A 160 14.46 10.02 -32.50
N MET A 161 14.33 10.23 -31.20
CA MET A 161 15.05 9.49 -30.16
C MET A 161 14.26 8.30 -29.62
N ALA A 162 13.06 8.03 -30.10
CA ALA A 162 12.23 6.95 -29.59
C ALA A 162 11.45 6.21 -30.67
N SER A 163 11.09 4.96 -30.35
CA SER A 163 10.12 4.15 -31.09
C SER A 163 9.12 3.54 -30.12
N VAL A 164 7.85 3.48 -30.52
CA VAL A 164 6.78 2.89 -29.71
C VAL A 164 6.14 1.72 -30.44
N TYR A 165 6.04 0.59 -29.76
CA TYR A 165 5.36 -0.62 -30.22
C TYR A 165 4.22 -0.96 -29.27
N TRP A 166 3.00 -0.94 -29.80
CA TRP A 166 1.80 -1.20 -29.01
C TRP A 166 1.48 -2.70 -28.99
N ASP A 167 1.33 -3.25 -27.80
CA ASP A 167 0.90 -4.62 -27.62
C ASP A 167 -0.63 -4.70 -27.69
N ILE A 168 -1.15 -4.65 -28.90
CA ILE A 168 -2.57 -4.76 -29.16
C ILE A 168 -2.83 -5.53 -30.46
N ASP A 169 -3.93 -6.28 -30.50
CA ASP A 169 -4.40 -6.91 -31.70
C ASP A 169 -5.18 -5.90 -32.56
N ASN A 170 -4.95 -5.94 -33.90
CA ASN A 170 -5.58 -5.04 -34.85
C ASN A 170 -7.12 -5.10 -34.80
N HIS A 171 -7.70 -6.25 -34.47
CA HIS A 171 -9.14 -6.39 -34.26
C HIS A 171 -9.69 -5.32 -33.30
N PHE A 172 -9.02 -5.08 -32.19
CA PHE A 172 -9.45 -4.10 -31.20
C PHE A 172 -9.24 -2.64 -31.63
N THR A 173 -8.24 -2.36 -32.48
CA THR A 173 -8.01 -0.99 -32.98
C THR A 173 -9.08 -0.53 -33.96
N THR A 174 -9.77 -1.46 -34.61
CA THR A 174 -10.82 -1.19 -35.63
C THR A 174 -12.24 -1.42 -35.07
N SER A 175 -12.39 -2.21 -34.02
CA SER A 175 -13.68 -2.54 -33.43
C SER A 175 -14.29 -1.35 -32.68
N LYS A 176 -15.59 -1.09 -32.89
CA LYS A 176 -16.37 -0.08 -32.16
C LYS A 176 -17.10 -0.65 -30.93
N ILE A 177 -17.02 -1.97 -30.74
CA ILE A 177 -17.78 -2.68 -29.71
C ILE A 177 -16.94 -2.85 -28.42
N HIS A 178 -15.62 -2.98 -28.57
CA HIS A 178 -14.70 -3.26 -27.47
C HIS A 178 -13.91 -2.03 -27.04
N ASN A 179 -13.79 -1.83 -25.74
CA ASN A 179 -12.99 -0.75 -25.14
C ASN A 179 -11.52 -1.13 -24.88
N ALA A 180 -11.07 -2.34 -25.28
CA ALA A 180 -9.71 -2.80 -25.06
C ALA A 180 -8.64 -1.88 -25.67
N SER A 181 -8.97 -1.20 -26.77
CA SER A 181 -8.08 -0.24 -27.45
C SER A 181 -8.33 1.22 -27.08
N HIS A 182 -9.18 1.54 -26.11
CA HIS A 182 -9.62 2.90 -25.82
C HIS A 182 -8.46 3.89 -25.72
N PHE A 183 -7.52 3.62 -24.82
CA PHE A 183 -6.35 4.50 -24.61
C PHE A 183 -5.44 4.53 -25.84
N ILE A 184 -5.13 3.38 -26.42
CA ILE A 184 -4.25 3.25 -27.58
C ILE A 184 -4.84 3.99 -28.79
N ASN A 185 -6.14 3.86 -29.06
CA ASN A 185 -6.81 4.62 -30.11
C ASN A 185 -6.83 6.12 -29.81
N SER A 186 -6.96 6.53 -28.54
CA SER A 186 -6.83 7.93 -28.13
C SER A 186 -5.43 8.47 -28.44
N HIS A 187 -4.37 7.73 -28.09
CA HIS A 187 -2.99 8.13 -28.41
C HIS A 187 -2.77 8.21 -29.93
N LYS A 188 -3.24 7.21 -30.69
CA LYS A 188 -3.16 7.20 -32.15
C LYS A 188 -3.84 8.44 -32.78
N ALA A 189 -4.96 8.88 -32.24
CA ALA A 189 -5.72 10.01 -32.76
C ALA A 189 -5.14 11.37 -32.31
N SER A 190 -4.62 11.47 -31.09
CA SER A 190 -4.21 12.73 -30.48
C SER A 190 -2.72 13.07 -30.66
N TRP A 191 -1.83 12.07 -30.78
CA TRP A 191 -0.42 12.33 -30.90
C TRP A 191 -0.05 12.85 -32.29
N ASN A 192 0.61 14.00 -32.38
CA ASN A 192 1.02 14.60 -33.63
C ASN A 192 1.96 13.69 -34.44
N TYR A 193 2.78 12.89 -33.79
CA TYR A 193 3.67 11.90 -34.38
C TYR A 193 2.94 10.97 -35.36
N TYR A 194 1.74 10.49 -35.02
CA TYR A 194 0.99 9.56 -35.85
C TYR A 194 0.24 10.19 -37.04
N LYS A 195 0.32 11.52 -37.21
CA LYS A 195 -0.18 12.17 -38.45
C LYS A 195 0.68 11.88 -39.66
N THR A 196 1.97 11.64 -39.44
CA THR A 196 2.96 11.42 -40.48
C THR A 196 3.67 10.08 -40.41
N ASN A 197 3.61 9.39 -39.27
CA ASN A 197 4.29 8.14 -39.03
C ASN A 197 3.31 6.97 -38.87
N PRO A 198 3.71 5.75 -39.31
CA PRO A 198 2.86 4.58 -39.17
C PRO A 198 2.61 4.19 -37.72
N PHE A 199 1.44 3.65 -37.47
CA PHE A 199 1.09 3.07 -36.17
C PHE A 199 1.38 1.57 -36.21
N HIS A 200 2.22 1.08 -35.30
CA HIS A 200 2.62 -0.32 -35.21
C HIS A 200 1.84 -1.02 -34.10
N TRP A 201 1.16 -2.12 -34.45
CA TRP A 201 0.50 -3.05 -33.49
C TRP A 201 1.19 -4.41 -33.51
N PHE A 202 0.95 -5.21 -32.47
CA PHE A 202 1.71 -6.43 -32.23
C PHE A 202 1.15 -7.66 -32.93
N SER A 203 -0.18 -7.85 -33.00
CA SER A 203 -0.78 -9.09 -33.51
C SER A 203 -2.07 -8.90 -34.32
N ASN A 204 -2.47 -9.98 -35.01
CA ASN A 204 -3.75 -10.15 -35.70
C ASN A 204 -4.40 -11.51 -35.31
N ASN A 205 -4.13 -12.06 -34.14
CA ASN A 205 -4.46 -13.43 -33.78
C ASN A 205 -5.77 -13.53 -32.96
N TYR A 206 -6.42 -12.40 -32.64
CA TYR A 206 -7.63 -12.41 -31.81
C TYR A 206 -8.77 -13.20 -32.45
N THR A 207 -8.90 -13.19 -33.77
CA THR A 207 -9.94 -13.92 -34.52
C THR A 207 -9.62 -15.39 -34.77
N ASP A 208 -8.42 -15.87 -34.40
CA ASP A 208 -8.04 -17.26 -34.53
C ASP A 208 -8.90 -18.16 -33.64
N LYS A 209 -9.04 -19.41 -34.07
CA LYS A 209 -9.84 -20.40 -33.34
C LYS A 209 -9.28 -20.60 -31.91
N LYS A 210 -10.16 -20.54 -30.92
CA LYS A 210 -9.86 -20.75 -29.49
C LYS A 210 -10.76 -21.84 -28.93
N ASP A 211 -10.23 -22.61 -28.00
CA ASP A 211 -11.03 -23.50 -27.16
C ASP A 211 -11.37 -22.76 -25.88
N ILE A 212 -12.65 -22.49 -25.64
CA ILE A 212 -13.16 -21.74 -24.51
C ILE A 212 -14.15 -22.61 -23.75
N GLN A 213 -13.85 -22.87 -22.48
CA GLN A 213 -14.73 -23.60 -21.58
C GLN A 213 -15.23 -22.65 -20.48
N VAL A 214 -16.55 -22.69 -20.24
CA VAL A 214 -17.20 -21.94 -19.15
C VAL A 214 -17.72 -22.92 -18.13
N ILE A 215 -17.17 -22.86 -16.92
CA ILE A 215 -17.48 -23.79 -15.84
C ILE A 215 -18.24 -23.03 -14.73
N GLY A 216 -19.51 -23.38 -14.54
CA GLY A 216 -20.33 -22.86 -13.44
C GLY A 216 -20.01 -23.58 -12.14
N VAL A 217 -19.65 -22.84 -11.10
CA VAL A 217 -19.26 -23.40 -9.80
C VAL A 217 -20.00 -22.66 -8.68
N PRO A 218 -20.60 -23.38 -7.70
CA PRO A 218 -21.23 -22.74 -6.56
C PRO A 218 -20.15 -22.17 -5.61
N GLN A 219 -20.33 -20.92 -5.22
CA GLN A 219 -19.48 -20.20 -4.26
C GLN A 219 -18.00 -20.00 -4.69
N ASN A 220 -17.37 -18.96 -4.16
CA ASN A 220 -16.00 -18.58 -4.48
C ASN A 220 -14.96 -19.68 -4.14
N ILE A 221 -15.13 -20.37 -3.00
CA ILE A 221 -14.24 -21.49 -2.62
C ILE A 221 -14.31 -22.64 -3.63
N GLY A 222 -15.48 -22.90 -4.22
CA GLY A 222 -15.64 -23.88 -5.29
C GLY A 222 -14.78 -23.53 -6.51
N GLN A 223 -14.71 -22.25 -6.90
CA GLN A 223 -13.83 -21.78 -7.99
C GLN A 223 -12.37 -22.12 -7.72
N ALA A 224 -11.88 -21.83 -6.51
CA ALA A 224 -10.50 -22.14 -6.12
C ALA A 224 -10.19 -23.65 -6.22
N LYS A 225 -11.12 -24.51 -5.81
CA LYS A 225 -10.95 -25.99 -5.90
C LYS A 225 -10.90 -26.48 -7.34
N VAL A 226 -11.80 -25.98 -8.20
CA VAL A 226 -11.81 -26.33 -9.63
C VAL A 226 -10.51 -25.87 -10.32
N ILE A 227 -10.00 -24.67 -9.99
CA ILE A 227 -8.69 -24.22 -10.47
C ILE A 227 -7.58 -25.21 -10.06
N GLY A 228 -7.59 -25.66 -8.81
CA GLY A 228 -6.62 -26.66 -8.33
C GLY A 228 -6.70 -28.00 -9.10
N GLU A 229 -7.91 -28.47 -9.40
CA GLU A 229 -8.14 -29.69 -10.18
C GLU A 229 -7.64 -29.55 -11.62
N LEU A 230 -8.02 -28.45 -12.31
CA LEU A 230 -7.55 -28.17 -13.66
C LEU A 230 -6.01 -28.04 -13.75
N LEU A 231 -5.39 -27.41 -12.75
CA LEU A 231 -3.92 -27.33 -12.69
C LEU A 231 -3.28 -28.70 -12.43
N SER A 232 -3.94 -29.59 -11.72
CA SER A 232 -3.45 -30.97 -11.54
C SER A 232 -3.46 -31.74 -12.85
N GLU A 233 -4.54 -31.63 -13.64
CA GLU A 233 -4.65 -32.23 -14.98
C GLU A 233 -3.60 -31.67 -15.95
N LEU A 234 -3.41 -30.35 -15.97
CA LEU A 234 -2.40 -29.68 -16.80
C LEU A 234 -0.99 -30.09 -16.41
N LYS A 235 -0.73 -30.37 -15.13
CA LYS A 235 0.58 -30.85 -14.64
C LYS A 235 0.91 -32.22 -15.22
N GLU A 236 -0.05 -33.14 -15.30
CA GLU A 236 0.14 -34.46 -15.89
C GLU A 236 0.55 -34.40 -17.36
N THR A 237 0.09 -33.36 -18.08
CA THR A 237 0.45 -33.09 -19.49
C THR A 237 1.69 -32.22 -19.67
N ASN A 238 2.37 -31.82 -18.59
CA ASN A 238 3.58 -30.97 -18.56
C ASN A 238 3.38 -29.56 -19.14
N ASN A 239 2.17 -28.98 -19.07
CA ASN A 239 1.78 -27.71 -19.69
C ASN A 239 1.76 -26.51 -18.74
N LEU A 240 2.27 -26.64 -17.51
CA LEU A 240 2.18 -25.56 -16.50
C LEU A 240 3.04 -24.33 -16.82
N ALA A 241 4.13 -24.47 -17.55
CA ALA A 241 5.07 -23.37 -17.86
C ALA A 241 4.40 -22.21 -18.60
N ASN A 242 3.36 -22.50 -19.41
CA ASN A 242 2.62 -21.51 -20.21
C ASN A 242 1.19 -21.27 -19.66
N THR A 243 0.97 -21.54 -18.39
CA THR A 243 -0.34 -21.41 -17.76
C THR A 243 -0.38 -20.19 -16.86
N SER A 244 -1.42 -19.36 -17.02
CA SER A 244 -1.73 -18.23 -16.13
C SER A 244 -3.09 -18.42 -15.48
N VAL A 245 -3.16 -18.15 -14.19
CA VAL A 245 -4.42 -18.06 -13.44
C VAL A 245 -4.72 -16.60 -13.18
N VAL A 246 -5.81 -16.08 -13.75
CA VAL A 246 -6.25 -14.70 -13.58
C VAL A 246 -7.45 -14.68 -12.64
N LEU A 247 -7.30 -13.95 -11.52
CA LEU A 247 -8.36 -13.80 -10.52
C LEU A 247 -9.15 -12.51 -10.78
N GLY A 248 -10.46 -12.66 -11.04
CA GLY A 248 -11.38 -11.53 -11.13
C GLY A 248 -11.75 -10.94 -9.76
N ASP A 249 -11.57 -11.74 -8.70
CA ASP A 249 -11.71 -11.35 -7.30
C ASP A 249 -10.40 -11.67 -6.56
N GLU A 250 -9.66 -10.64 -6.17
CA GLU A 250 -8.34 -10.77 -5.53
C GLU A 250 -8.40 -11.49 -4.18
N THR A 251 -9.55 -11.49 -3.51
CA THR A 251 -9.75 -12.20 -2.23
C THR A 251 -9.60 -13.72 -2.37
N LEU A 252 -9.68 -14.24 -3.59
CA LEU A 252 -9.49 -15.66 -3.89
C LEU A 252 -8.03 -16.10 -3.94
N LEU A 253 -7.05 -15.17 -3.83
CA LEU A 253 -5.63 -15.53 -3.88
C LEU A 253 -5.28 -16.63 -2.87
N ILE A 254 -5.60 -16.45 -1.59
CA ILE A 254 -5.28 -17.44 -0.54
C ILE A 254 -6.02 -18.77 -0.74
N PRO A 255 -7.35 -18.81 -1.00
CA PRO A 255 -8.03 -20.02 -1.38
C PRO A 255 -7.40 -20.78 -2.55
N VAL A 256 -6.99 -20.06 -3.61
CA VAL A 256 -6.33 -20.66 -4.78
C VAL A 256 -4.96 -21.23 -4.40
N LEU A 257 -4.11 -20.49 -3.67
CA LEU A 257 -2.82 -20.98 -3.21
C LEU A 257 -2.94 -22.27 -2.38
N ASN A 258 -3.97 -22.36 -1.53
CA ASN A 258 -4.25 -23.57 -0.74
C ASN A 258 -4.85 -24.74 -1.57
N SER A 259 -5.32 -24.46 -2.79
CA SER A 259 -5.88 -25.48 -3.69
C SER A 259 -4.88 -25.97 -4.74
N LEU A 260 -3.67 -25.39 -4.77
CA LEU A 260 -2.64 -25.78 -5.73
C LEU A 260 -2.20 -27.25 -5.52
N PRO A 261 -1.88 -27.98 -6.62
CA PRO A 261 -1.35 -29.33 -6.53
C PRO A 261 -0.05 -29.38 -5.73
N GLN A 262 0.15 -30.44 -4.96
CA GLN A 262 1.43 -30.67 -4.29
C GLN A 262 2.57 -30.74 -5.31
N ASN A 263 3.70 -30.10 -4.99
CA ASN A 263 4.88 -30.04 -5.84
C ASN A 263 4.66 -29.36 -7.21
N ILE A 264 3.88 -28.27 -7.24
CA ILE A 264 3.63 -27.49 -8.47
C ILE A 264 4.93 -26.88 -9.06
N GLY A 265 6.02 -26.86 -8.30
CA GLY A 265 7.30 -26.28 -8.73
C GLY A 265 7.42 -24.81 -8.39
N THR A 266 7.78 -23.97 -9.36
CA THR A 266 7.88 -22.51 -9.20
C THR A 266 6.54 -21.86 -9.49
N LEU A 267 6.17 -20.87 -8.68
CA LEU A 267 4.98 -20.07 -8.82
C LEU A 267 5.37 -18.58 -8.82
N ASN A 268 4.84 -17.82 -9.78
CA ASN A 268 4.96 -16.38 -9.78
C ASN A 268 3.62 -15.74 -9.43
N ILE A 269 3.60 -14.92 -8.38
CA ILE A 269 2.41 -14.17 -7.94
C ILE A 269 2.68 -12.70 -8.23
N THR A 270 1.89 -12.11 -9.14
CA THR A 270 2.03 -10.71 -9.53
C THR A 270 1.13 -9.76 -8.74
N MET A 271 0.13 -10.30 -8.03
CA MET A 271 -0.76 -9.49 -7.19
C MET A 271 -0.14 -9.21 -5.82
N GLY A 272 -0.37 -7.99 -5.29
CA GLY A 272 -0.08 -7.68 -3.90
C GLY A 272 -1.11 -8.31 -2.96
N PHE A 273 -0.64 -8.77 -1.79
CA PHE A 273 -1.52 -9.19 -0.70
C PHE A 273 -1.41 -8.17 0.44
N PRO A 274 -2.51 -7.45 0.79
CA PRO A 274 -2.46 -6.41 1.81
C PRO A 274 -2.10 -6.99 3.19
N LEU A 275 -1.12 -6.40 3.86
CA LEU A 275 -0.73 -6.83 5.22
C LEU A 275 -1.89 -6.77 6.21
N LYS A 276 -2.85 -5.84 6.02
CA LYS A 276 -4.05 -5.71 6.86
C LYS A 276 -4.91 -6.99 6.92
N ASP A 277 -4.83 -7.84 5.90
CA ASP A 277 -5.63 -9.06 5.79
C ASP A 277 -4.85 -10.30 6.31
N THR A 278 -3.65 -10.09 6.85
CA THR A 278 -2.85 -11.15 7.45
C THR A 278 -3.22 -11.38 8.91
N PRO A 279 -3.07 -12.61 9.43
CA PRO A 279 -3.32 -12.89 10.83
C PRO A 279 -2.44 -12.07 11.80
N LEU A 280 -1.21 -11.70 11.40
CA LEU A 280 -0.32 -10.86 12.22
C LEU A 280 -0.90 -9.47 12.49
N THR A 281 -1.68 -8.91 11.54
CA THR A 281 -2.35 -7.63 11.76
C THR A 281 -3.27 -7.66 12.96
N SER A 282 -4.07 -8.72 13.10
CA SER A 282 -4.99 -8.87 14.25
C SER A 282 -4.23 -8.97 15.57
N LEU A 283 -3.05 -9.60 15.57
CA LEU A 283 -2.19 -9.66 16.76
C LEU A 283 -1.66 -8.28 17.15
N PHE A 284 -1.04 -7.58 16.20
CA PHE A 284 -0.47 -6.26 16.48
C PHE A 284 -1.54 -5.24 16.84
N GLN A 285 -2.67 -5.23 16.14
CA GLN A 285 -3.81 -4.39 16.46
C GLN A 285 -4.27 -4.65 17.91
N LYS A 286 -4.39 -5.92 18.31
CA LYS A 286 -4.79 -6.29 19.67
C LYS A 286 -3.77 -5.85 20.72
N LEU A 287 -2.48 -5.92 20.40
CA LEU A 287 -1.42 -5.41 21.29
C LEU A 287 -1.48 -3.89 21.42
N PHE A 288 -1.68 -3.15 20.33
CA PHE A 288 -1.86 -1.70 20.37
C PHE A 288 -3.11 -1.30 21.20
N GLU A 289 -4.24 -1.98 21.00
CA GLU A 289 -5.46 -1.76 21.80
C GLU A 289 -5.22 -2.03 23.29
N LEU A 290 -4.46 -3.09 23.62
CA LEU A 290 -4.14 -3.47 24.99
C LEU A 290 -3.31 -2.39 25.68
N HIS A 291 -2.36 -1.80 24.99
CA HIS A 291 -1.40 -0.82 25.49
C HIS A 291 -1.75 0.63 25.19
N ALA A 292 -2.89 0.91 24.52
CA ALA A 292 -3.35 2.27 24.22
C ALA A 292 -3.55 3.15 25.47
N GLN A 293 -3.70 2.53 26.64
CA GLN A 293 -3.74 3.18 27.93
C GLN A 293 -2.87 2.37 28.91
N GLU A 294 -2.09 3.06 29.73
CA GLU A 294 -1.39 2.38 30.81
C GLU A 294 -2.37 1.76 31.80
N LYS A 295 -2.31 0.42 31.89
CA LYS A 295 -3.15 -0.36 32.81
C LYS A 295 -2.28 -1.20 33.73
N SER A 296 -2.63 -1.22 35.02
CA SER A 296 -1.98 -2.11 35.98
C SER A 296 -2.42 -3.57 35.84
N ALA A 297 -3.57 -3.82 35.22
CA ALA A 297 -4.13 -5.15 34.99
C ALA A 297 -4.88 -5.22 33.67
N PHE A 298 -4.84 -6.38 33.04
CA PHE A 298 -5.44 -6.66 31.72
C PHE A 298 -6.73 -7.46 31.90
N TYR A 299 -7.70 -7.17 31.03
CA TYR A 299 -8.95 -7.91 30.99
C TYR A 299 -8.72 -9.34 30.46
N PHE A 300 -9.30 -10.32 31.11
CA PHE A 300 -9.02 -11.74 30.84
C PHE A 300 -9.26 -12.16 29.39
N LYS A 301 -10.28 -11.59 28.71
CA LYS A 301 -10.56 -11.92 27.30
C LYS A 301 -9.45 -11.45 26.38
N ASP A 302 -8.82 -10.31 26.68
CA ASP A 302 -7.71 -9.79 25.89
C ASP A 302 -6.49 -10.70 26.05
N ILE A 303 -6.20 -11.15 27.27
CA ILE A 303 -5.12 -12.11 27.56
C ILE A 303 -5.36 -13.41 26.81
N ILE A 304 -6.57 -14.00 26.93
CA ILE A 304 -6.92 -15.26 26.24
C ILE A 304 -6.80 -15.10 24.72
N SER A 305 -7.28 -13.99 24.15
CA SER A 305 -7.20 -13.71 22.72
C SER A 305 -5.75 -13.70 22.23
N ILE A 306 -4.83 -13.06 22.98
CA ILE A 306 -3.41 -12.98 22.63
C ILE A 306 -2.75 -14.35 22.81
N LEU A 307 -2.95 -15.04 23.93
CA LEU A 307 -2.32 -16.34 24.21
C LEU A 307 -2.80 -17.44 23.24
N SER A 308 -4.06 -17.38 22.80
CA SER A 308 -4.63 -18.33 21.83
C SER A 308 -4.23 -18.03 20.39
N HIS A 309 -3.59 -16.89 20.12
CA HIS A 309 -3.26 -16.50 18.76
C HIS A 309 -2.24 -17.46 18.15
N GLN A 310 -2.44 -17.83 16.86
CA GLN A 310 -1.66 -18.86 16.17
C GLN A 310 -0.14 -18.61 16.12
N TYR A 311 0.31 -17.36 16.22
CA TYR A 311 1.73 -16.99 16.28
C TYR A 311 2.28 -16.87 17.71
N ILE A 312 1.42 -16.75 18.71
CA ILE A 312 1.83 -16.59 20.11
C ILE A 312 1.80 -17.93 20.84
N ARG A 313 0.73 -18.70 20.70
CA ARG A 313 0.59 -20.00 21.38
C ARG A 313 1.80 -20.93 21.20
N PRO A 314 2.41 -21.05 20.00
CA PRO A 314 3.63 -21.89 19.83
C PRO A 314 4.84 -21.43 20.65
N LEU A 315 4.94 -20.16 21.05
CA LEU A 315 6.05 -19.65 21.87
C LEU A 315 6.02 -20.21 23.30
N PHE A 316 4.89 -20.76 23.72
CA PHE A 316 4.67 -21.35 25.06
C PHE A 316 4.76 -22.88 25.02
N GLN A 317 5.15 -23.47 23.89
CA GLN A 317 5.20 -24.92 23.72
C GLN A 317 6.35 -25.54 24.50
N GLN A 318 6.04 -26.52 25.32
CA GLN A 318 6.96 -27.38 26.04
C GLN A 318 6.83 -28.84 25.55
N PRO A 319 7.78 -29.74 25.83
CA PRO A 319 7.75 -31.11 25.30
C PRO A 319 6.47 -31.91 25.59
N GLN A 320 5.80 -31.67 26.70
CA GLN A 320 4.62 -32.42 27.14
C GLN A 320 3.37 -31.57 27.37
N LYS A 321 3.47 -30.24 27.34
CA LYS A 321 2.39 -29.30 27.63
C LYS A 321 2.55 -28.01 26.87
N ASN A 322 1.50 -27.19 26.86
CA ASN A 322 1.58 -25.82 26.39
C ASN A 322 1.23 -24.86 27.55
N ASN A 323 2.20 -24.07 27.98
CA ASN A 323 2.02 -23.16 29.13
C ASN A 323 0.95 -22.07 28.87
N ALA A 324 0.65 -21.71 27.59
CA ALA A 324 -0.46 -20.80 27.28
C ALA A 324 -1.82 -21.44 27.61
N ASP A 325 -2.00 -22.75 27.33
CA ASP A 325 -3.23 -23.46 27.65
C ASP A 325 -3.42 -23.58 29.15
N ASP A 326 -2.34 -23.84 29.91
CA ASP A 326 -2.36 -23.89 31.36
C ASP A 326 -2.72 -22.54 31.97
N LEU A 327 -2.16 -21.43 31.43
CA LEU A 327 -2.54 -20.07 31.85
C LEU A 327 -4.00 -19.76 31.56
N ILE A 328 -4.50 -20.08 30.38
CA ILE A 328 -5.89 -19.86 30.00
C ILE A 328 -6.82 -20.65 30.93
N ALA A 329 -6.50 -21.93 31.16
CA ALA A 329 -7.28 -22.79 32.05
C ALA A 329 -7.27 -22.22 33.50
N HIS A 330 -6.14 -21.77 34.00
CA HIS A 330 -6.03 -21.17 35.33
C HIS A 330 -6.88 -19.91 35.45
N ILE A 331 -6.80 -18.99 34.51
CA ILE A 331 -7.60 -17.74 34.44
C ILE A 331 -9.10 -18.07 34.50
N GLN A 332 -9.53 -19.05 33.68
CA GLN A 332 -10.94 -19.45 33.61
C GLN A 332 -11.44 -20.16 34.86
N GLN A 333 -10.67 -21.12 35.38
CA GLN A 333 -11.04 -21.90 36.58
C GLN A 333 -11.16 -21.04 37.83
N HIS A 334 -10.30 -20.00 37.95
CA HIS A 334 -10.30 -19.10 39.12
C HIS A 334 -11.12 -17.82 38.88
N ASN A 335 -11.85 -17.73 37.78
CA ASN A 335 -12.67 -16.57 37.41
C ASN A 335 -11.91 -15.23 37.53
N LEU A 336 -10.66 -15.18 37.09
CA LEU A 336 -9.82 -13.98 37.15
C LEU A 336 -10.27 -12.99 36.03
N VAL A 337 -10.99 -11.94 36.42
CA VAL A 337 -11.52 -10.94 35.47
C VAL A 337 -10.44 -9.97 35.00
N PHE A 338 -9.59 -9.52 35.92
CA PHE A 338 -8.43 -8.67 35.65
C PHE A 338 -7.18 -9.32 36.20
N VAL A 339 -6.14 -9.41 35.38
CA VAL A 339 -4.88 -10.10 35.74
C VAL A 339 -3.70 -9.15 35.53
N THR A 340 -2.86 -9.01 36.55
CA THR A 340 -1.65 -8.19 36.46
C THR A 340 -0.52 -8.94 35.75
N LYS A 341 0.46 -8.21 35.18
CA LYS A 341 1.69 -8.81 34.64
C LYS A 341 2.41 -9.68 35.66
N SER A 342 2.54 -9.20 36.93
CA SER A 342 3.20 -9.95 37.98
C SER A 342 2.49 -11.28 38.31
N LYS A 343 1.15 -11.31 38.21
CA LYS A 343 0.41 -12.56 38.37
C LYS A 343 0.65 -13.51 37.19
N LEU A 344 0.69 -13.03 35.95
CA LEU A 344 1.03 -13.86 34.79
C LEU A 344 2.45 -14.46 34.91
N LEU A 345 3.42 -13.65 35.35
CA LEU A 345 4.80 -14.10 35.56
C LEU A 345 4.87 -15.18 36.66
N SER A 346 4.13 -15.03 37.77
CA SER A 346 4.13 -16.04 38.83
C SER A 346 3.49 -17.38 38.43
N LEU A 347 2.74 -17.41 37.34
CA LEU A 347 2.10 -18.62 36.79
C LEU A 347 2.94 -19.31 35.70
N THR A 348 3.92 -18.61 35.10
CA THR A 348 4.75 -19.10 34.00
C THR A 348 6.16 -18.53 34.04
N GLU A 349 6.93 -18.87 35.08
CA GLU A 349 8.32 -18.39 35.21
C GLU A 349 9.21 -18.73 34.01
N GLU A 350 8.98 -19.88 33.35
CA GLU A 350 9.72 -20.32 32.16
C GLU A 350 9.51 -19.42 30.93
N ASN A 351 8.42 -18.65 30.87
CA ASN A 351 8.05 -17.79 29.74
C ASN A 351 8.15 -16.29 30.07
N GLU A 352 8.97 -15.89 31.06
CA GLU A 352 9.10 -14.52 31.51
C GLU A 352 9.38 -13.51 30.39
N SER A 353 10.29 -13.86 29.47
CA SER A 353 10.65 -13.00 28.34
C SER A 353 9.45 -12.72 27.43
N ILE A 354 8.67 -13.74 27.10
CA ILE A 354 7.49 -13.60 26.21
C ILE A 354 6.37 -12.85 26.92
N ILE A 355 6.08 -13.18 28.18
CA ILE A 355 5.09 -12.42 28.98
C ILE A 355 5.49 -10.96 29.09
N SER A 356 6.78 -10.66 29.23
CA SER A 356 7.27 -9.28 29.29
C SER A 356 7.13 -8.53 27.98
N LEU A 357 7.32 -9.18 26.84
CA LEU A 357 7.06 -8.59 25.52
C LEU A 357 5.57 -8.33 25.26
N LEU A 358 4.69 -9.25 25.69
CA LEU A 358 3.25 -9.14 25.43
C LEU A 358 2.54 -8.19 26.41
N PHE A 359 2.93 -8.19 27.70
CA PHE A 359 2.21 -7.50 28.78
C PHE A 359 3.08 -6.51 29.56
N GLY A 360 4.29 -6.20 29.09
CA GLY A 360 5.14 -5.15 29.65
C GLY A 360 4.61 -3.76 29.31
N SER A 361 4.72 -2.77 30.21
CA SER A 361 4.33 -1.40 29.91
C SER A 361 5.17 -0.82 28.77
N TRP A 362 4.51 -0.10 27.89
CA TRP A 362 5.18 0.68 26.84
C TRP A 362 5.48 2.12 27.29
N ASN A 363 5.07 2.50 28.53
CA ASN A 363 5.30 3.80 29.15
C ASN A 363 4.82 4.99 28.28
N ASN A 364 3.77 4.80 27.49
CA ASN A 364 3.30 5.75 26.48
C ASN A 364 4.42 6.24 25.54
N ASN A 365 5.43 5.41 25.29
CA ASN A 365 6.58 5.73 24.48
C ASN A 365 6.57 4.90 23.19
N PRO A 366 6.42 5.55 22.01
CA PRO A 366 6.39 4.88 20.71
C PRO A 366 7.66 4.06 20.40
N GLU A 367 8.83 4.52 20.80
CA GLU A 367 10.08 3.77 20.63
C GLU A 367 10.06 2.44 21.39
N THR A 368 9.58 2.47 22.63
CA THR A 368 9.43 1.26 23.46
C THR A 368 8.43 0.31 22.81
N ALA A 369 7.30 0.83 22.35
CA ALA A 369 6.27 0.04 21.65
C ALA A 369 6.83 -0.65 20.41
N ILE A 370 7.49 0.10 19.53
CA ILE A 370 8.07 -0.43 18.28
C ILE A 370 9.17 -1.45 18.59
N SER A 371 10.06 -1.17 19.54
CA SER A 371 11.14 -2.07 19.94
C SER A 371 10.62 -3.39 20.51
N ASN A 372 9.54 -3.35 21.32
CA ASN A 372 8.89 -4.56 21.83
C ASN A 372 8.26 -5.40 20.70
N ILE A 373 7.61 -4.74 19.74
CA ILE A 373 7.03 -5.44 18.59
C ILE A 373 8.12 -6.07 17.71
N LEU A 374 9.22 -5.37 17.44
CA LEU A 374 10.36 -5.91 16.70
C LEU A 374 10.96 -7.14 17.42
N SER A 375 11.11 -7.06 18.74
CA SER A 375 11.59 -8.18 19.56
C SER A 375 10.62 -9.37 19.52
N LEU A 376 9.31 -9.10 19.52
CA LEU A 376 8.28 -10.14 19.37
C LEU A 376 8.32 -10.79 18.00
N ILE A 377 8.48 -10.02 16.93
CA ILE A 377 8.64 -10.54 15.56
C ILE A 377 9.84 -11.50 15.49
N ILE A 378 10.97 -11.12 16.10
CA ILE A 378 12.17 -11.98 16.17
C ILE A 378 11.89 -13.26 16.97
N ALA A 379 11.21 -13.17 18.11
CA ALA A 379 10.84 -14.34 18.90
C ALA A 379 9.94 -15.31 18.13
N ILE A 380 8.92 -14.79 17.42
CA ILE A 380 8.05 -15.58 16.57
C ILE A 380 8.85 -16.24 15.44
N LYS A 381 9.70 -15.47 14.72
CA LYS A 381 10.53 -15.97 13.64
C LYS A 381 11.42 -17.13 14.10
N ASN A 382 12.05 -17.01 15.26
CA ASN A 382 12.95 -18.02 15.80
C ASN A 382 12.23 -19.33 16.16
N ASN A 383 10.94 -19.26 16.46
CA ASN A 383 10.12 -20.45 16.72
C ASN A 383 9.65 -21.16 15.44
N PHE A 384 9.63 -20.46 14.29
CA PHE A 384 9.31 -21.07 13.01
C PHE A 384 10.51 -21.82 12.45
N SER A 385 10.35 -23.12 12.19
CA SER A 385 11.34 -23.88 11.44
C SER A 385 11.38 -23.41 9.99
N SER A 386 12.54 -23.49 9.33
CA SER A 386 12.74 -23.16 7.91
C SER A 386 12.05 -24.13 6.93
N LYS A 387 10.99 -24.80 7.35
CA LYS A 387 10.18 -25.67 6.49
C LYS A 387 9.40 -24.86 5.47
N LYS A 388 9.23 -25.39 4.26
CA LYS A 388 8.44 -24.77 3.18
C LYS A 388 7.01 -24.37 3.61
N GLU A 389 6.41 -25.11 4.53
CA GLU A 389 5.07 -24.85 5.09
C GLU A 389 4.96 -23.49 5.80
N ASN A 390 6.08 -22.95 6.29
CA ASN A 390 6.13 -21.68 7.02
C ASN A 390 6.56 -20.49 6.14
N ALA A 391 6.82 -20.69 4.85
CA ALA A 391 7.38 -19.65 3.97
C ALA A 391 6.51 -18.38 3.93
N LEU A 392 5.20 -18.54 3.85
CA LEU A 392 4.26 -17.42 3.82
C LEU A 392 4.23 -16.66 5.17
N ALA A 393 4.25 -17.36 6.28
CA ALA A 393 4.29 -16.75 7.61
C ALA A 393 5.60 -15.99 7.85
N LEU A 394 6.73 -16.52 7.37
CA LEU A 394 8.03 -15.85 7.43
C LEU A 394 8.07 -14.60 6.55
N GLU A 395 7.44 -14.62 5.38
CA GLU A 395 7.32 -13.44 4.52
C GLU A 395 6.48 -12.34 5.21
N TYR A 396 5.36 -12.69 5.84
CA TYR A 396 4.57 -11.72 6.62
C TYR A 396 5.40 -11.09 7.75
N LEU A 397 6.13 -11.91 8.51
CA LEU A 397 7.00 -11.42 9.58
C LEU A 397 8.09 -10.50 9.04
N TYR A 398 8.68 -10.84 7.90
CA TYR A 398 9.69 -10.01 7.24
C TYR A 398 9.11 -8.64 6.86
N ARG A 399 7.93 -8.60 6.22
CA ARG A 399 7.28 -7.35 5.81
C ARG A 399 6.89 -6.47 7.01
N PHE A 400 6.35 -7.06 8.06
CA PHE A 400 6.09 -6.31 9.29
C PHE A 400 7.38 -5.79 9.93
N ASN A 401 8.44 -6.57 9.93
CA ASN A 401 9.75 -6.12 10.41
C ASN A 401 10.26 -4.90 9.62
N GLU A 402 10.14 -4.92 8.29
CA GLU A 402 10.51 -3.75 7.46
C GLU A 402 9.68 -2.50 7.83
N VAL A 403 8.36 -2.65 7.96
CA VAL A 403 7.46 -1.54 8.32
C VAL A 403 7.79 -0.97 9.70
N PHE A 404 7.99 -1.82 10.71
CA PHE A 404 8.29 -1.36 12.06
C PHE A 404 9.71 -0.76 12.18
N ASN A 405 10.71 -1.27 11.45
CA ASN A 405 12.03 -0.62 11.38
C ASN A 405 11.93 0.75 10.72
N MET A 406 11.18 0.88 9.62
CA MET A 406 10.94 2.18 8.98
C MET A 406 10.25 3.16 9.94
N LEU A 407 9.23 2.71 10.69
CA LEU A 407 8.56 3.55 11.70
C LEU A 407 9.50 3.95 12.83
N PHE A 408 10.39 3.06 13.27
CA PHE A 408 11.41 3.37 14.28
C PHE A 408 12.35 4.47 13.81
N ASP A 409 12.88 4.35 12.59
CA ASP A 409 13.76 5.33 11.97
C ASP A 409 13.08 6.69 11.77
N LEU A 410 11.81 6.70 11.34
CA LEU A 410 11.05 7.91 11.14
C LEU A 410 10.70 8.60 12.47
N ASN A 411 10.33 7.83 13.48
CA ASN A 411 10.05 8.39 14.79
C ASN A 411 11.29 9.07 15.38
N SER A 412 12.48 8.45 15.24
CA SER A 412 13.75 9.04 15.71
C SER A 412 14.13 10.32 14.97
N LYS A 413 13.77 10.45 13.67
CA LYS A 413 14.10 11.63 12.83
C LYS A 413 13.12 12.79 13.03
N HIS A 414 11.86 12.53 13.28
CA HIS A 414 10.82 13.55 13.19
C HIS A 414 10.16 13.91 14.52
N ASN A 415 10.35 13.15 15.61
CA ASN A 415 9.70 13.34 16.92
C ASN A 415 8.20 13.65 16.85
N ALA A 416 7.54 13.15 15.80
CA ALA A 416 6.18 13.53 15.46
C ALA A 416 5.10 12.68 16.16
N ILE A 417 5.50 11.53 16.71
CA ILE A 417 4.60 10.61 17.41
C ILE A 417 4.87 10.77 18.89
N SER A 418 3.88 11.24 19.61
CA SER A 418 3.89 11.33 21.09
C SER A 418 2.89 10.36 21.70
#